data_7ad891395056d82f26b3bcae1bf48c2a
#
_entry.id   7ad891395056d82f26b3bcae1bf48c2a
#
_cell.length_a   1.000
_cell.length_b   1.000
_cell.length_c   1.000
_cell.angle_alpha   90.00
_cell.angle_beta   90.00
_cell.angle_gamma   90.00
#
_symmetry.space_group_name_H-M   'P 1'
#
loop_
_entity.id
_entity.type
_entity.pdbx_description
1 polymer ?
#
loop_
_entity_poly.entity_id
_entity_poly.type
_entity_poly.pdbx_seq_one_letter_code
_entity_poly.pdbx_strand_id
1 'polypeptide(L)' 'MTRQDLVNKSIDKLNTVKEALELIEILEYDECIAVLTGTNNLPSEIHSALMRRGKEANGGKTTLALAMAGIQNIVNE' A
#
# COMPACT_ATOMS: atom_id res chain seq x y z
N MET A 1 -10.01 -15.17 -2.88
CA MET A 1 -9.69 -13.73 -2.90
C MET A 1 -8.54 -13.46 -1.93
N THR A 2 -7.50 -12.79 -2.39
CA THR A 2 -6.34 -12.49 -1.57
C THR A 2 -6.57 -11.22 -0.74
N ARG A 3 -5.74 -11.02 0.29
CA ARG A 3 -5.77 -9.77 1.07
C ARG A 3 -5.49 -8.56 0.18
N GLN A 4 -4.60 -8.72 -0.80
CA GLN A 4 -4.31 -7.68 -1.78
C GLN A 4 -5.57 -7.28 -2.54
N ASP A 5 -6.35 -8.24 -3.00
CA ASP A 5 -7.61 -7.97 -3.70
C ASP A 5 -8.59 -7.20 -2.82
N LEU A 6 -8.66 -7.56 -1.54
CA LEU A 6 -9.52 -6.87 -0.60
C LEU A 6 -9.10 -5.42 -0.40
N VAL A 7 -7.81 -5.17 -0.28
CA VAL A 7 -7.28 -3.81 -0.14
C VAL A 7 -7.57 -3.00 -1.41
N ASN A 8 -7.31 -3.57 -2.58
CA ASN A 8 -7.58 -2.89 -3.84
C ASN A 8 -9.05 -2.52 -3.99
N LYS A 9 -9.95 -3.44 -3.60
CA LYS A 9 -11.39 -3.16 -3.63
C LYS A 9 -11.77 -2.06 -2.66
N SER A 10 -11.19 -2.06 -1.47
CA SER A 10 -11.47 -1.02 -0.47
C SER A 10 -11.01 0.34 -0.96
N ILE A 11 -9.84 0.41 -1.60
CA ILE A 11 -9.32 1.64 -2.16
C ILE A 11 -10.20 2.12 -3.31
N ASP A 12 -10.59 1.24 -4.21
CA ASP A 12 -11.41 1.59 -5.37
C ASP A 12 -12.80 2.08 -4.97
N LYS A 13 -13.38 1.47 -3.97
CA LYS A 13 -14.71 1.87 -3.50
C LYS A 13 -14.65 3.11 -2.62
N LEU A 14 -13.51 3.34 -1.98
CA LEU A 14 -13.27 4.48 -1.09
C LEU A 14 -14.41 4.79 -0.13
N ASN A 15 -15.05 3.74 0.35
CA ASN A 15 -16.13 3.93 1.30
C ASN A 15 -15.63 4.60 2.56
N THR A 16 -14.45 4.17 3.05
CA THR A 16 -13.76 4.92 4.09
C THR A 16 -12.25 4.63 4.00
N VAL A 17 -11.45 5.68 4.09
CA VAL A 17 -10.00 5.57 4.23
C VAL A 17 -9.64 4.70 5.43
N LYS A 18 -10.46 4.76 6.47
CA LYS A 18 -10.27 3.98 7.69
C LYS A 18 -10.24 2.48 7.43
N GLU A 19 -11.15 1.97 6.61
CA GLU A 19 -11.19 0.54 6.28
C GLU A 19 -9.92 0.11 5.56
N ALA A 20 -9.46 0.92 4.61
CA ALA A 20 -8.22 0.63 3.91
C ALA A 20 -7.02 0.63 4.85
N LEU A 21 -6.96 1.59 5.77
CA LEU A 21 -5.89 1.65 6.76
C LEU A 21 -5.87 0.44 7.67
N GLU A 22 -7.04 -0.05 8.08
CA GLU A 22 -7.14 -1.26 8.91
C GLU A 22 -6.62 -2.49 8.17
N LEU A 23 -6.97 -2.62 6.90
CA LEU A 23 -6.49 -3.73 6.08
C LEU A 23 -4.98 -3.67 5.85
N ILE A 24 -4.44 -2.47 5.68
CA ILE A 24 -3.00 -2.27 5.46
C ILE A 24 -2.20 -2.77 6.66
N GLU A 25 -2.71 -2.63 7.88
CA GLU A 25 -2.00 -3.05 9.09
C GLU A 25 -1.69 -4.54 9.12
N ILE A 26 -2.42 -5.36 8.39
CA ILE A 26 -2.20 -6.81 8.35
C ILE A 26 -1.50 -7.28 7.09
N LEU A 27 -1.12 -6.38 6.20
CA LEU A 27 -0.43 -6.75 4.97
C LEU A 27 1.02 -7.13 5.25
N GLU A 28 1.51 -8.07 4.44
CA GLU A 28 2.92 -8.42 4.42
C GLU A 28 3.66 -7.51 3.45
N TYR A 29 4.99 -7.58 3.49
CA TYR A 29 5.86 -6.75 2.67
C TYR A 29 5.50 -6.82 1.18
N ASP A 30 5.38 -8.03 0.64
CA ASP A 30 5.08 -8.25 -0.78
C ASP A 30 3.72 -7.68 -1.16
N GLU A 31 2.75 -7.79 -0.25
CA GLU A 31 1.40 -7.27 -0.47
C GLU A 31 1.40 -5.75 -0.54
N CYS A 32 2.20 -5.09 0.30
CA CYS A 32 2.33 -3.64 0.25
C CYS A 32 2.91 -3.17 -1.08
N ILE A 33 3.95 -3.84 -1.57
CA ILE A 33 4.54 -3.52 -2.87
C ILE A 33 3.54 -3.73 -3.99
N ALA A 34 2.79 -4.83 -3.94
CA ALA A 34 1.80 -5.14 -4.97
C ALA A 34 0.70 -4.07 -5.04
N VAL A 35 0.23 -3.58 -3.90
CA VAL A 35 -0.77 -2.51 -3.87
C VAL A 35 -0.20 -1.22 -4.43
N LEU A 36 1.02 -0.85 -4.02
CA LEU A 36 1.67 0.37 -4.49
C LEU A 36 1.88 0.36 -6.00
N THR A 37 2.26 -0.79 -6.56
CA THR A 37 2.53 -0.89 -7.99
C THR A 37 1.30 -1.14 -8.84
N GLY A 38 0.26 -1.72 -8.23
CA GLY A 38 -0.96 -2.10 -8.95
C GLY A 38 -2.10 -1.10 -8.89
N THR A 39 -1.96 -0.03 -8.12
CA THR A 39 -3.02 0.96 -7.94
C THR A 39 -2.50 2.35 -8.25
N ASN A 40 -3.23 3.08 -9.10
CA ASN A 40 -2.89 4.45 -9.45
C ASN A 40 -3.62 5.43 -8.53
N ASN A 41 -3.02 6.60 -8.33
CA ASN A 41 -3.67 7.71 -7.62
C ASN A 41 -4.09 7.37 -6.20
N LEU A 42 -3.20 6.75 -5.45
CA LEU A 42 -3.46 6.46 -4.04
C LEU A 42 -3.58 7.76 -3.24
N PRO A 43 -4.58 7.87 -2.36
CA PRO A 43 -4.61 8.98 -1.40
C PRO A 43 -3.33 9.01 -0.58
N SER A 44 -2.86 10.22 -0.21
CA SER A 44 -1.59 10.34 0.51
C SER A 44 -1.55 9.55 1.82
N GLU A 45 -2.66 9.47 2.54
CA GLU A 45 -2.73 8.69 3.77
C GLU A 45 -2.52 7.21 3.52
N ILE A 46 -3.10 6.69 2.45
CA ILE A 46 -2.97 5.28 2.07
C ILE A 46 -1.55 5.01 1.59
N HIS A 47 -0.99 5.89 0.78
CA HIS A 47 0.38 5.78 0.31
C HIS A 47 1.36 5.73 1.48
N SER A 48 1.23 6.67 2.42
CA SER A 48 2.09 6.73 3.61
C SER A 48 1.95 5.49 4.48
N ALA A 49 0.73 4.99 4.64
CA ALA A 49 0.48 3.80 5.44
C ALA A 49 1.12 2.56 4.81
N LEU A 50 1.03 2.42 3.49
CA LEU A 50 1.64 1.30 2.76
C LEU A 50 3.16 1.35 2.86
N MET A 51 3.75 2.53 2.73
CA MET A 51 5.20 2.68 2.86
C MET A 51 5.66 2.33 4.28
N ARG A 52 4.95 2.82 5.28
CA ARG A 52 5.27 2.51 6.68
C ARG A 52 5.10 1.03 6.98
N ARG A 53 3.98 0.44 6.58
CA ARG A 53 3.72 -0.97 6.84
C ARG A 53 4.72 -1.87 6.11
N GLY A 54 5.05 -1.56 4.86
CA GLY A 54 6.04 -2.33 4.11
C GLY A 54 7.40 -2.32 4.81
N LYS A 55 7.81 -1.17 5.33
CA LYS A 55 9.03 -1.03 6.09
C LYS A 55 8.99 -1.87 7.37
N GLU A 56 7.90 -1.77 8.13
CA GLU A 56 7.74 -2.54 9.37
C GLU A 56 7.74 -4.03 9.10
N ALA A 57 7.03 -4.47 8.08
CA ALA A 57 6.95 -5.89 7.71
C ALA A 57 8.31 -6.44 7.26
N ASN A 58 9.22 -5.57 6.85
CA ASN A 58 10.57 -5.93 6.43
C ASN A 58 11.62 -5.65 7.53
N GLY A 59 11.22 -5.74 8.77
CA GLY A 59 12.15 -5.57 9.91
C GLY A 59 12.60 -4.15 10.15
N GLY A 60 11.84 -3.16 9.72
CA GLY A 60 12.16 -1.75 9.92
C GLY A 60 13.10 -1.15 8.88
N LYS A 61 13.34 -1.88 7.78
CA LYS A 61 14.25 -1.41 6.73
C LYS A 61 13.48 -1.18 5.43
N THR A 62 13.77 -0.05 4.79
CA THR A 62 13.21 0.26 3.48
C THR A 62 14.11 -0.36 2.40
N THR A 63 13.55 -1.25 1.59
CA THR A 63 14.28 -1.85 0.48
C THR A 63 14.18 -0.95 -0.76
N LEU A 64 15.07 -1.19 -1.71
CA LEU A 64 15.02 -0.49 -2.99
C LEU A 64 13.67 -0.73 -3.69
N ALA A 65 13.17 -1.97 -3.65
CA ALA A 65 11.90 -2.32 -4.28
C ALA A 65 10.74 -1.51 -3.67
N LEU A 66 10.70 -1.39 -2.35
CA LEU A 66 9.66 -0.62 -1.68
C LEU A 66 9.76 0.87 -2.02
N ALA A 67 10.97 1.42 -2.00
CA ALA A 67 11.20 2.81 -2.34
C ALA A 67 10.77 3.10 -3.78
N MET A 68 11.11 2.23 -4.72
CA MET A 68 10.73 2.40 -6.11
C MET A 68 9.22 2.29 -6.32
N ALA A 69 8.58 1.38 -5.62
CA ALA A 69 7.12 1.24 -5.69
C ALA A 69 6.43 2.53 -5.23
N GLY A 70 6.92 3.12 -4.15
CA GLY A 70 6.38 4.37 -3.64
C GLY A 70 6.59 5.53 -4.61
N ILE A 71 7.78 5.65 -5.17
CA ILE A 71 8.10 6.71 -6.14
C ILE A 71 7.26 6.54 -7.41
N GLN A 72 7.12 5.33 -7.90
CA GLN A 72 6.34 5.03 -9.09
C GLN A 72 4.89 5.47 -8.92
N ASN A 73 4.33 5.25 -7.74
CA ASN A 73 2.96 5.67 -7.45
C ASN A 73 2.83 7.20 -7.46
N ILE A 74 3.81 7.91 -6.91
CA ILE A 74 3.83 9.38 -6.89
C ILE A 74 3.92 9.93 -8.32
N VAL A 75 4.78 9.35 -9.14
CA VAL A 75 5.00 9.81 -10.51
C VAL A 75 3.75 9.68 -11.37
N ASN A 76 2.91 8.71 -11.07
CA ASN A 76 1.69 8.48 -11.84
C ASN A 76 0.57 9.47 -11.52
N GLU A 77 0.76 10.33 -10.56
CA GLU A 77 -0.15 11.43 -10.32
C GLU A 77 0.01 12.48 -11.42
#